data_8fbe45c1753bb258a749a3a35e74400c
#
_entry.id   8fbe45c1753bb258a749a3a35e74400c
#
_cell.length_a   1.000
_cell.length_b   1.000
_cell.length_c   1.000
_cell.angle_alpha   90.00
_cell.angle_beta   90.00
_cell.angle_gamma   90.00
#
_symmetry.space_group_name_H-M   'P 1'
#
loop_
_entity.id
_entity.type
_entity.pdbx_description
1 polymer ?
#
loop_
_entity_poly.entity_id
_entity_poly.type
_entity_poly.pdbx_seq_one_letter_code
_entity_poly.pdbx_strand_id
1 'polypeptide(L)'
;MNAKQSHTNLKEDARLTLALRKLLATQDGRYVFRRLLEAYGIRQSAFAQNALLTAHALGMQNAGLLLEDLLSTAAFELFLQMIKEHNDEQTAR
;
A
#
# COMPACT_ATOMS: atom_id res chain seq x y z
N MET A 1 8.70 22.88 1.70
CA MET A 1 7.55 22.09 1.21
C MET A 1 7.00 21.27 2.38
N ASN A 2 5.71 21.31 2.63
CA ASN A 2 5.14 20.56 3.74
C ASN A 2 4.73 19.14 3.31
N ALA A 3 4.44 18.27 4.27
CA ALA A 3 4.13 16.87 4.01
C ALA A 3 2.86 16.71 3.13
N LYS A 4 1.88 17.59 3.30
CA LYS A 4 0.65 17.56 2.52
C LYS A 4 0.92 17.80 1.04
N GLN A 5 1.80 18.76 0.72
CA GLN A 5 2.19 19.02 -0.67
C GLN A 5 2.97 17.83 -1.25
N SER A 6 3.80 17.18 -0.45
CA SER A 6 4.54 15.99 -0.88
C SER A 6 3.59 14.86 -1.28
N HIS A 7 2.54 14.61 -0.50
CA HIS A 7 1.55 13.58 -0.82
C HIS A 7 0.79 13.91 -2.12
N THR A 8 0.41 15.17 -2.31
CA THR A 8 -0.25 15.62 -3.52
C THR A 8 0.66 15.45 -4.72
N ASN A 9 1.95 15.82 -4.57
CA ASN A 9 2.94 15.70 -5.64
C ASN A 9 3.16 14.24 -6.05
N LEU A 10 3.11 13.30 -5.12
CA LEU A 10 3.25 11.88 -5.44
C LEU A 10 2.14 11.40 -6.37
N LYS A 11 0.89 11.78 -6.10
CA LYS A 11 -0.23 11.40 -6.95
C LYS A 11 -0.17 12.06 -8.34
N GLU A 12 0.39 13.25 -8.41
CA GLU A 12 0.48 14.01 -9.67
C GLU A 12 1.73 13.66 -10.47
N ASP A 13 2.66 12.87 -9.90
CA ASP A 13 3.89 12.47 -10.56
C ASP A 13 3.59 11.43 -11.64
N ALA A 14 3.58 11.87 -12.89
CA ALA A 14 3.26 10.99 -14.03
C ALA A 14 4.28 9.85 -14.18
N ARG A 15 5.54 10.12 -13.90
CA ARG A 15 6.57 9.09 -13.97
C ARG A 15 6.36 8.02 -12.92
N LEU A 16 6.03 8.44 -11.69
CA LEU A 16 5.75 7.49 -10.61
C LEU A 16 4.54 6.62 -10.95
N THR A 17 3.48 7.25 -11.46
CA THR A 17 2.27 6.54 -11.88
C THR A 17 2.59 5.47 -12.93
N LEU A 18 3.37 5.83 -13.95
CA LEU A 18 3.76 4.87 -14.99
C LEU A 18 4.63 3.74 -14.44
N ALA A 19 5.56 4.07 -13.56
CA ALA A 19 6.43 3.08 -12.94
C ALA A 19 5.62 2.09 -12.08
N LEU A 20 4.68 2.60 -11.29
CA LEU A 20 3.81 1.75 -10.48
C LEU A 20 2.96 0.83 -11.35
N ARG A 21 2.43 1.34 -12.47
CA ARG A 21 1.67 0.51 -13.41
C ARG A 21 2.52 -0.61 -13.98
N LYS A 22 3.77 -0.31 -14.35
CA LYS A 22 4.68 -1.31 -14.88
C LYS A 22 5.00 -2.39 -13.85
N LEU A 23 5.24 -1.99 -12.61
CA LEU A 23 5.53 -2.94 -11.53
C LEU A 23 4.31 -3.81 -11.22
N LEU A 24 3.12 -3.21 -11.16
CA LEU A 24 1.89 -3.95 -10.89
C LEU A 24 1.49 -4.86 -12.06
N ALA A 25 2.02 -4.63 -13.25
CA ALA A 25 1.74 -5.48 -14.40
C ALA A 25 2.41 -6.85 -14.27
N THR A 26 3.40 -7.00 -13.39
CA THR A 26 4.06 -8.28 -13.14
C THR A 26 3.53 -8.91 -11.85
N GLN A 27 3.51 -10.24 -11.83
CA GLN A 27 3.09 -10.97 -10.62
C GLN A 27 4.04 -10.67 -9.45
N ASP A 28 5.34 -10.61 -9.71
CA ASP A 28 6.33 -10.32 -8.67
C ASP A 28 6.15 -8.92 -8.10
N GLY A 29 5.88 -7.93 -8.96
CA GLY A 29 5.61 -6.58 -8.48
C GLY A 29 4.39 -6.52 -7.57
N ARG A 30 3.31 -7.18 -7.97
CA ARG A 30 2.10 -7.26 -7.14
C ARG A 30 2.38 -7.96 -5.82
N TYR A 31 3.17 -9.03 -5.85
CA TYR A 31 3.55 -9.75 -4.64
C TYR A 31 4.32 -8.86 -3.67
N VAL A 32 5.30 -8.11 -4.18
CA VAL A 32 6.13 -7.21 -3.35
C VAL A 32 5.24 -6.15 -2.67
N PHE A 33 4.38 -5.49 -3.45
CA PHE A 33 3.52 -4.45 -2.88
C PHE A 33 2.52 -5.02 -1.87
N ARG A 34 1.98 -6.21 -2.14
CA ARG A 34 1.09 -6.87 -1.17
C ARG A 34 1.80 -7.12 0.15
N ARG A 35 3.04 -7.63 0.09
CA ARG A 35 3.82 -7.90 1.30
C ARG A 35 4.14 -6.62 2.06
N LEU A 36 4.42 -5.52 1.35
CA LEU A 36 4.65 -4.23 2.00
C LEU A 36 3.39 -3.73 2.70
N LEU A 37 2.23 -3.84 2.06
CA LEU A 37 0.97 -3.43 2.67
C LEU A 37 0.66 -4.25 3.93
N GLU A 38 0.93 -5.54 3.89
CA GLU A 38 0.79 -6.39 5.08
C GLU A 38 1.72 -5.93 6.20
N ALA A 39 2.96 -5.61 5.86
CA ALA A 39 3.96 -5.18 6.85
C ALA A 39 3.56 -3.85 7.49
N TYR A 40 2.89 -2.96 6.76
CA TYR A 40 2.40 -1.71 7.33
C TYR A 40 1.20 -1.91 8.28
N GLY A 41 0.56 -3.08 8.25
CA GLY A 41 -0.50 -3.42 9.20
C GLY A 41 -1.79 -2.64 9.03
N ILE A 42 -2.14 -2.25 7.80
CA ILE A 42 -3.30 -1.39 7.54
C ILE A 42 -4.64 -2.03 7.90
N ARG A 43 -4.66 -3.37 8.06
CA ARG A 43 -5.88 -4.10 8.40
C ARG A 43 -5.81 -4.73 9.78
N GLN A 44 -4.84 -4.30 10.59
CA GLN A 44 -4.66 -4.78 11.95
C GLN A 44 -4.99 -3.68 12.95
N SER A 45 -5.28 -4.08 14.20
CA SER A 45 -5.50 -3.12 15.26
C SER A 45 -4.20 -2.37 15.58
N ALA A 46 -4.30 -1.04 15.71
CA ALA A 46 -3.17 -0.21 16.12
C ALA A 46 -3.03 -0.12 17.64
N PHE A 47 -3.95 -0.71 18.41
CA PHE A 47 -3.90 -0.64 19.86
C PHE A 47 -2.71 -1.40 20.40
N ALA A 48 -2.00 -0.76 21.31
CA ALA A 48 -0.85 -1.33 22.01
C ALA A 48 -0.94 -0.96 23.49
N GLN A 49 -0.04 -1.55 24.29
CA GLN A 49 -0.08 -1.39 25.76
C GLN A 49 0.28 0.04 26.20
N ASN A 50 0.93 0.81 25.35
CA ASN A 50 1.27 2.19 25.70
C ASN A 50 1.09 3.11 24.49
N ALA A 51 1.01 4.41 24.77
CA ALA A 51 0.73 5.42 23.76
C ALA A 51 1.82 5.51 22.68
N LEU A 52 3.07 5.26 23.04
CA LEU A 52 4.18 5.35 22.09
C LEU A 52 4.08 4.25 21.04
N LEU A 53 3.83 3.00 21.44
CA LEU A 53 3.66 1.88 20.52
C LEU A 53 2.41 2.05 19.67
N THR A 54 1.33 2.56 20.25
CA THR A 54 0.10 2.87 19.50
C THR A 54 0.37 3.93 18.44
N ALA A 55 1.08 4.99 18.79
CA ALA A 55 1.43 6.05 17.84
C ALA A 55 2.30 5.51 16.70
N HIS A 56 3.25 4.64 16.99
CA HIS A 56 4.08 4.00 15.98
C HIS A 56 3.22 3.16 15.02
N ALA A 57 2.32 2.35 15.56
CA ALA A 57 1.44 1.50 14.75
C ALA A 57 0.53 2.34 13.85
N LEU A 58 -0.01 3.45 14.38
CA LEU A 58 -0.82 4.38 13.57
C LEU A 58 -0.01 5.02 12.45
N GLY A 59 1.25 5.38 12.74
CA GLY A 59 2.15 5.93 11.72
C GLY A 59 2.41 4.93 10.60
N MET A 60 2.65 3.68 10.95
CA MET A 60 2.83 2.61 9.95
C MET A 60 1.57 2.41 9.12
N GLN A 61 0.39 2.40 9.74
CA GLN A 61 -0.87 2.27 9.02
C GLN A 61 -1.10 3.44 8.08
N ASN A 62 -0.79 4.66 8.50
CA ASN A 62 -0.93 5.84 7.65
C ASN A 62 -0.02 5.74 6.41
N ALA A 63 1.20 5.28 6.58
CA ALA A 63 2.12 5.07 5.46
C ALA A 63 1.58 4.00 4.50
N GLY A 64 1.03 2.92 5.05
CA GLY A 64 0.43 1.85 4.25
C GLY A 64 -0.78 2.32 3.47
N LEU A 65 -1.63 3.15 4.08
CA LEU A 65 -2.80 3.72 3.41
C LEU A 65 -2.40 4.65 2.27
N LEU A 66 -1.31 5.41 2.45
CA LEU A 66 -0.77 6.24 1.36
C LEU A 66 -0.33 5.35 0.19
N LEU A 67 0.41 4.29 0.47
CA LEU A 67 0.86 3.36 -0.56
C LEU A 67 -0.34 2.72 -1.27
N GLU A 68 -1.33 2.25 -0.51
CA GLU A 68 -2.55 1.66 -1.10
C GLU A 68 -3.25 2.64 -2.03
N ASP A 69 -3.37 3.90 -1.61
CA ASP A 69 -3.98 4.95 -2.41
C ASP A 69 -3.19 5.18 -3.71
N LEU A 70 -1.87 5.23 -3.63
CA LEU A 70 -1.02 5.39 -4.81
C LEU A 70 -1.19 4.23 -5.80
N LEU A 71 -1.19 3.00 -5.29
CA LEU A 71 -1.33 1.81 -6.14
C LEU A 71 -2.69 1.75 -6.81
N SER A 72 -3.76 1.97 -6.05
CA SER A 72 -5.12 1.91 -6.58
C SER A 72 -5.41 3.05 -7.56
N THR A 73 -4.80 4.20 -7.36
CA THR A 73 -4.93 5.34 -8.28
C THR A 73 -4.14 5.10 -9.56
N ALA A 74 -2.95 4.51 -9.46
CA ALA A 74 -2.08 4.28 -10.62
C ALA A 74 -2.63 3.21 -11.55
N ALA A 75 -3.18 2.11 -11.01
CA ALA A 75 -3.66 0.99 -11.81
C ALA A 75 -4.68 0.17 -11.03
N PHE A 76 -5.93 0.67 -10.98
CA PHE A 76 -6.97 0.08 -10.16
C PHE A 76 -7.22 -1.40 -10.48
N GLU A 77 -7.26 -1.75 -11.77
CA GLU A 77 -7.49 -3.13 -12.18
C GLU A 77 -6.39 -4.07 -11.70
N LEU A 78 -5.15 -3.64 -11.79
CA LEU A 78 -4.01 -4.43 -11.34
C LEU A 78 -3.95 -4.50 -9.81
N PHE A 79 -4.39 -3.45 -9.14
CA PHE A 79 -4.53 -3.45 -7.69
C PHE A 79 -5.57 -4.50 -7.24
N LEU A 80 -6.71 -4.57 -7.93
CA LEU A 80 -7.72 -5.60 -7.66
C LEU A 80 -7.17 -7.00 -7.95
N GLN A 81 -6.38 -7.15 -9.01
CA GLN A 81 -5.71 -8.41 -9.34
C GLN A 81 -4.80 -8.85 -8.19
N MET A 82 -4.06 -7.92 -7.60
CA MET A 82 -3.19 -8.19 -6.46
C MET A 82 -4.00 -8.75 -5.27
N ILE A 83 -5.13 -8.12 -4.97
CA ILE A 83 -6.02 -8.57 -3.89
C ILE A 83 -6.56 -9.96 -4.18
N LYS A 84 -6.98 -10.19 -5.42
CA LYS A 84 -7.50 -11.49 -5.84
C LYS A 84 -6.45 -12.59 -5.68
N GLU A 85 -5.23 -12.34 -6.09
CA GLU A 85 -4.14 -13.29 -5.96
C GLU A 85 -3.89 -13.66 -4.50
N HIS A 86 -3.96 -12.67 -3.61
CA HIS A 86 -3.83 -12.92 -2.19
C HIS A 86 -4.95 -13.80 -1.65
N ASN A 87 -6.19 -13.52 -2.03
CA ASN A 87 -7.34 -14.29 -1.59
C ASN A 87 -7.29 -15.73 -2.12
N ASP A 88 -6.89 -15.91 -3.37
CA ASP A 88 -6.74 -17.24 -3.96
C ASP A 88 -5.66 -18.04 -3.24
N GLU A 89 -4.56 -17.40 -2.88
CA GLU A 89 -3.48 -18.02 -2.13
C GLU A 89 -3.94 -18.47 -0.74
N GLN A 90 -4.73 -17.65 -0.07
CA GLN A 90 -5.31 -17.97 1.24
C GLN A 90 -6.27 -19.16 1.13
N THR A 91 -7.07 -19.18 0.10
CA THR A 91 -8.06 -20.26 -0.14
C THR A 91 -7.38 -21.59 -0.45
N ALA A 92 -6.23 -21.56 -1.14
CA ALA A 92 -5.50 -22.77 -1.52
C ALA A 92 -4.85 -23.48 -0.31
N ARG A 93 -4.77 -22.80 0.82
CA ARG A 93 -4.25 -23.40 2.05
C ARG A 93 -5.37 -24.08 2.81
#